data_49bda7eb1175d32ca64f0225e9bf7849
#
_entry.id   49bda7eb1175d32ca64f0225e9bf7849
#
_cell.length_a   1.000
_cell.length_b   1.000
_cell.length_c   1.000
_cell.angle_alpha   90.00
_cell.angle_beta   90.00
_cell.angle_gamma   90.00
#
_symmetry.space_group_name_H-M   'P 1'
#
loop_
_entity.id
_entity.type
_entity.pdbx_description
1 polymer ?
#
loop_
_entity_poly.entity_id
_entity_poly.type
_entity_poly.pdbx_seq_one_letter_code
_entity_poly.pdbx_strand_id
1 'polypeptide(L)'
;MSRIGRMPIAIPAGVTVEVAENNKVTVKGPKGTLERVLPSEMDIKVEGAEVLVSRPNDLKKMKSLHGLTRTLIHNMVVGVTEGFEKKLEVNGVGYRAAKSGKKLTLNLGYSHPVEMIDPEGIETVVDGQNLITVKGLDKEKVGQFAAEIRDKRRPEPYKGKGIKYADETIRRKVGKTGKK
;
A
#
# COMPACT_ATOMS: atom_id res chain seq x y z
N MET A 1 -4.65 -26.24 -5.46
CA MET A 1 -4.05 -25.51 -6.61
C MET A 1 -4.09 -24.03 -6.32
N SER A 2 -3.04 -23.24 -6.66
CA SER A 2 -3.09 -21.77 -6.51
C SER A 2 -3.83 -21.16 -7.71
N ARG A 3 -5.08 -20.74 -7.53
CA ARG A 3 -5.86 -20.07 -8.58
C ARG A 3 -5.21 -18.77 -9.02
N ILE A 4 -4.72 -17.97 -8.06
CA ILE A 4 -4.07 -16.67 -8.29
C ILE A 4 -2.75 -16.85 -9.05
N GLY A 5 -1.88 -17.79 -8.64
CA GLY A 5 -0.57 -17.99 -9.24
C GLY A 5 -0.62 -18.36 -10.74
N ARG A 6 -1.67 -19.05 -11.17
CA ARG A 6 -1.84 -19.47 -12.58
C ARG A 6 -2.40 -18.40 -13.50
N MET A 7 -2.94 -17.31 -12.95
CA MET A 7 -3.50 -16.25 -13.77
C MET A 7 -2.38 -15.48 -14.46
N PRO A 8 -2.37 -15.35 -15.79
CA PRO A 8 -1.42 -14.52 -16.49
C PRO A 8 -1.51 -13.07 -16.03
N ILE A 9 -0.44 -12.34 -16.17
CA ILE A 9 -0.40 -10.91 -15.89
C ILE A 9 -0.27 -10.19 -17.22
N ALA A 10 -1.32 -9.51 -17.65
CA ALA A 10 -1.29 -8.71 -18.86
C ALA A 10 -0.32 -7.51 -18.67
N ILE A 11 0.50 -7.26 -19.68
CA ILE A 11 1.40 -6.10 -19.76
C ILE A 11 0.66 -5.02 -20.56
N PRO A 12 0.22 -3.92 -19.95
CA PRO A 12 -0.45 -2.83 -20.66
C PRO A 12 0.50 -2.15 -21.66
N ALA A 13 -0.07 -1.48 -22.65
CA ALA A 13 0.71 -0.66 -23.58
C ALA A 13 1.54 0.40 -22.86
N GLY A 14 2.80 0.53 -23.21
CA GLY A 14 3.73 1.46 -22.55
C GLY A 14 4.39 0.93 -21.27
N VAL A 15 4.19 -0.34 -20.92
CA VAL A 15 4.89 -1.01 -19.82
C VAL A 15 5.86 -2.05 -20.40
N THR A 16 7.07 -2.10 -19.86
CA THR A 16 8.06 -3.13 -20.15
C THR A 16 8.40 -3.89 -18.87
N VAL A 17 8.49 -5.22 -19.00
CA VAL A 17 8.86 -6.11 -17.90
C VAL A 17 10.13 -6.86 -18.31
N GLU A 18 11.17 -6.69 -17.55
CA GLU A 18 12.46 -7.36 -17.75
C GLU A 18 12.73 -8.29 -16.57
N VAL A 19 13.11 -9.51 -16.84
CA VAL A 19 13.51 -10.49 -15.84
C VAL A 19 14.99 -10.78 -16.00
N ALA A 20 15.80 -10.38 -15.04
CA ALA A 20 17.23 -10.64 -15.01
C ALA A 20 17.57 -11.89 -14.19
N GLU A 21 18.84 -12.25 -14.13
CA GLU A 21 19.36 -13.32 -13.30
C GLU A 21 18.92 -13.18 -11.84
N ASN A 22 18.78 -14.28 -11.13
CA ASN A 22 18.30 -14.34 -9.75
C ASN A 22 16.85 -13.81 -9.54
N ASN A 23 15.99 -13.88 -10.57
CA ASN A 23 14.62 -13.39 -10.53
C ASN A 23 14.51 -11.92 -10.09
N LYS A 24 15.49 -11.08 -10.47
CA LYS A 24 15.33 -9.64 -10.35
C LYS A 24 14.43 -9.16 -11.48
N VAL A 25 13.22 -8.75 -11.10
CA VAL A 25 12.22 -8.22 -12.03
C VAL A 25 12.27 -6.70 -12.00
N THR A 26 12.40 -6.09 -13.17
CA THR A 26 12.32 -4.64 -13.37
C THR A 26 11.11 -4.34 -14.24
N VAL A 27 10.21 -3.50 -13.74
CA VAL A 27 9.01 -3.06 -14.44
C VAL A 27 9.09 -1.56 -14.67
N LYS A 28 9.08 -1.14 -15.94
CA LYS A 28 9.12 0.26 -16.37
C LYS A 28 7.76 0.65 -16.96
N GLY A 29 7.23 1.78 -16.57
CA GLY A 29 5.96 2.28 -17.07
C GLY A 29 5.88 3.81 -17.06
N PRO A 30 4.72 4.38 -17.43
CA PRO A 30 4.56 5.83 -17.59
C PRO A 30 4.79 6.63 -16.31
N LYS A 31 4.55 6.04 -15.15
CA LYS A 31 4.74 6.74 -13.86
C LYS A 31 6.12 6.53 -13.23
N GLY A 32 6.90 5.57 -13.72
CA GLY A 32 8.24 5.31 -13.20
C GLY A 32 8.67 3.87 -13.35
N THR A 33 9.69 3.50 -12.59
CA THR A 33 10.30 2.17 -12.63
C THR A 33 10.31 1.57 -11.24
N LEU A 34 9.95 0.29 -11.15
CA LEU A 34 10.05 -0.50 -9.93
C LEU A 34 10.95 -1.70 -10.17
N GLU A 35 11.78 -2.01 -9.19
CA GLU A 35 12.66 -3.19 -9.21
C GLU A 35 12.43 -4.02 -7.94
N ARG A 36 12.42 -5.33 -8.11
CA ARG A 36 12.30 -6.25 -6.97
C ARG A 36 12.97 -7.57 -7.27
N VAL A 37 13.68 -8.11 -6.29
CA VAL A 37 14.19 -9.49 -6.33
C VAL A 37 13.09 -10.39 -5.78
N LEU A 38 12.71 -11.38 -6.57
CA LEU A 38 11.66 -12.36 -6.26
C LEU A 38 12.27 -13.72 -5.90
N PRO A 39 11.51 -14.62 -5.25
CA PRO A 39 12.01 -15.94 -4.89
C PRO A 39 12.60 -16.69 -6.10
N SER A 40 13.84 -17.16 -5.95
CA SER A 40 14.59 -17.85 -7.01
C SER A 40 13.99 -19.22 -7.39
N GLU A 41 13.16 -19.78 -6.51
CA GLU A 41 12.49 -21.07 -6.76
C GLU A 41 11.34 -20.98 -7.79
N MET A 42 10.92 -19.76 -8.14
CA MET A 42 9.86 -19.56 -9.12
C MET A 42 10.46 -19.31 -10.51
N ASP A 43 9.83 -19.88 -11.52
CA ASP A 43 10.18 -19.62 -12.93
C ASP A 43 9.24 -18.53 -13.48
N ILE A 44 9.83 -17.43 -13.95
CA ILE A 44 9.11 -16.25 -14.43
C ILE A 44 9.43 -16.07 -15.91
N LYS A 45 8.40 -16.14 -16.77
CA LYS A 45 8.54 -16.00 -18.22
C LYS A 45 7.70 -14.84 -18.71
N VAL A 46 8.28 -14.07 -19.62
CA VAL A 46 7.57 -13.02 -20.37
C VAL A 46 7.26 -13.58 -21.74
N GLU A 47 5.99 -13.77 -22.06
CA GLU A 47 5.51 -14.30 -23.34
C GLU A 47 4.61 -13.26 -24.02
N GLY A 48 5.18 -12.55 -25.01
CA GLY A 48 4.48 -11.49 -25.71
C GLY A 48 4.00 -10.37 -24.79
N ALA A 49 2.69 -10.23 -24.62
CA ALA A 49 2.05 -9.22 -23.78
C ALA A 49 1.64 -9.74 -22.38
N GLU A 50 2.15 -10.88 -21.96
CA GLU A 50 1.79 -11.49 -20.69
C GLU A 50 3.02 -11.97 -19.91
N VAL A 51 2.94 -11.92 -18.57
CA VAL A 51 3.92 -12.55 -17.69
C VAL A 51 3.29 -13.78 -17.05
N LEU A 52 3.97 -14.91 -17.18
CA LEU A 52 3.58 -16.18 -16.59
C LEU A 52 4.55 -16.53 -15.46
N VAL A 53 3.99 -17.03 -14.36
CA VAL A 53 4.77 -17.53 -13.23
C VAL A 53 4.50 -19.01 -13.08
N SER A 54 5.54 -19.83 -13.01
CA SER A 54 5.42 -21.27 -12.76
C SER A 54 6.19 -21.68 -11.52
N ARG A 55 5.88 -22.89 -11.02
CA ARG A 55 6.51 -23.47 -9.84
C ARG A 55 7.04 -24.85 -10.16
N PRO A 56 8.16 -25.28 -9.53
CA PRO A 56 8.79 -26.58 -9.85
C PRO A 56 8.00 -27.79 -9.32
N ASN A 57 7.26 -27.64 -8.23
CA ASN A 57 6.52 -28.73 -7.60
C ASN A 57 5.31 -28.23 -6.80
N ASP A 58 4.55 -29.19 -6.22
CA ASP A 58 3.30 -28.93 -5.50
C ASP A 58 3.46 -28.89 -3.96
N LEU A 59 4.67 -28.69 -3.45
CA LEU A 59 4.89 -28.49 -2.03
C LEU A 59 4.15 -27.25 -1.51
N LYS A 60 3.74 -27.30 -0.25
CA LYS A 60 2.99 -26.19 0.40
C LYS A 60 3.70 -24.84 0.25
N LYS A 61 5.03 -24.82 0.46
CA LYS A 61 5.88 -23.62 0.29
C LYS A 61 5.79 -23.08 -1.14
N MET A 62 5.94 -23.95 -2.15
CA MET A 62 5.92 -23.56 -3.56
C MET A 62 4.54 -23.00 -3.99
N LYS A 63 3.46 -23.59 -3.49
CA LYS A 63 2.10 -23.06 -3.72
C LYS A 63 1.92 -21.66 -3.14
N SER A 64 2.48 -21.39 -1.96
CA SER A 64 2.42 -20.05 -1.33
C SER A 64 3.25 -19.04 -2.11
N LEU A 65 4.51 -19.37 -2.45
CA LEU A 65 5.40 -18.51 -3.20
C LEU A 65 4.87 -18.20 -4.60
N HIS A 66 4.26 -19.16 -5.28
CA HIS A 66 3.67 -18.99 -6.61
C HIS A 66 2.62 -17.87 -6.64
N GLY A 67 1.66 -17.89 -5.71
CA GLY A 67 0.65 -16.84 -5.60
C GLY A 67 1.23 -15.49 -5.17
N LEU A 68 2.20 -15.49 -4.26
CA LEU A 68 2.89 -14.30 -3.80
C LEU A 68 3.65 -13.62 -4.95
N THR A 69 4.51 -14.37 -5.65
CA THR A 69 5.33 -13.86 -6.76
C THR A 69 4.46 -13.25 -7.86
N ARG A 70 3.41 -13.96 -8.26
CA ARG A 70 2.46 -13.43 -9.25
C ARG A 70 1.83 -12.12 -8.79
N THR A 71 1.40 -12.05 -7.54
CA THR A 71 0.75 -10.85 -6.98
C THR A 71 1.73 -9.67 -6.89
N LEU A 72 2.99 -9.91 -6.53
CA LEU A 72 4.02 -8.88 -6.47
C LEU A 72 4.29 -8.28 -7.85
N ILE A 73 4.46 -9.11 -8.89
CA ILE A 73 4.66 -8.63 -10.26
C ILE A 73 3.42 -7.84 -10.73
N HIS A 74 2.23 -8.36 -10.50
CA HIS A 74 0.99 -7.66 -10.85
C HIS A 74 0.89 -6.28 -10.15
N ASN A 75 1.23 -6.20 -8.86
CA ASN A 75 1.26 -4.93 -8.16
C ASN A 75 2.31 -3.96 -8.75
N MET A 76 3.46 -4.46 -9.19
CA MET A 76 4.46 -3.61 -9.87
C MET A 76 3.91 -3.06 -11.18
N VAL A 77 3.26 -3.88 -12.00
CA VAL A 77 2.64 -3.45 -13.26
C VAL A 77 1.56 -2.38 -13.01
N VAL A 78 0.63 -2.62 -12.08
CA VAL A 78 -0.41 -1.63 -11.70
C VAL A 78 0.23 -0.37 -11.13
N GLY A 79 1.27 -0.51 -10.31
CA GLY A 79 1.94 0.62 -9.68
C GLY A 79 2.58 1.58 -10.68
N VAL A 80 3.24 1.08 -11.72
CA VAL A 80 3.87 1.94 -12.74
C VAL A 80 2.87 2.49 -13.78
N THR A 81 1.65 1.95 -13.84
CA THR A 81 0.56 2.43 -14.72
C THR A 81 -0.35 3.42 -13.99
N GLU A 82 -1.07 2.95 -13.01
CA GLU A 82 -2.11 3.70 -12.30
C GLU A 82 -1.56 4.34 -11.02
N GLY A 83 -0.60 3.68 -10.37
CA GLY A 83 -0.14 4.00 -9.02
C GLY A 83 -1.10 3.48 -7.96
N PHE A 84 -0.71 3.65 -6.71
CA PHE A 84 -1.54 3.30 -5.56
C PHE A 84 -1.84 4.51 -4.72
N GLU A 85 -3.05 4.54 -4.16
CA GLU A 85 -3.44 5.53 -3.17
C GLU A 85 -4.14 4.88 -1.98
N LYS A 86 -3.92 5.44 -0.79
CA LYS A 86 -4.64 5.07 0.43
C LYS A 86 -5.11 6.33 1.13
N LYS A 87 -6.43 6.42 1.39
CA LYS A 87 -7.05 7.59 2.02
C LYS A 87 -7.25 7.35 3.50
N LEU A 88 -6.93 8.36 4.30
CA LEU A 88 -7.06 8.38 5.75
C LEU A 88 -7.90 9.58 6.17
N GLU A 89 -8.76 9.40 7.15
CA GLU A 89 -9.58 10.43 7.74
C GLU A 89 -9.12 10.74 9.16
N VAL A 90 -8.93 12.01 9.45
CA VAL A 90 -8.58 12.51 10.77
C VAL A 90 -9.84 12.98 11.47
N ASN A 91 -10.30 12.26 12.49
CA ASN A 91 -11.53 12.51 13.22
C ASN A 91 -11.23 12.99 14.63
N GLY A 92 -11.81 14.10 15.04
CA GLY A 92 -11.69 14.63 16.41
C GLY A 92 -11.78 16.15 16.47
N VAL A 93 -12.34 16.68 17.53
CA VAL A 93 -12.41 18.14 17.75
C VAL A 93 -10.99 18.67 17.92
N GLY A 94 -10.59 19.64 17.08
CA GLY A 94 -9.26 20.23 17.08
C GLY A 94 -8.18 19.35 16.42
N TYR A 95 -8.51 18.16 15.91
CA TYR A 95 -7.57 17.36 15.14
C TYR A 95 -7.49 17.91 13.72
N ARG A 96 -6.27 18.04 13.21
CA ARG A 96 -6.03 18.54 11.85
C ARG A 96 -4.70 18.04 11.31
N ALA A 97 -4.64 17.90 10.00
CA ALA A 97 -3.44 17.63 9.24
C ALA A 97 -3.06 18.85 8.41
N ALA A 98 -1.79 19.09 8.23
CA ALA A 98 -1.26 20.12 7.35
C ALA A 98 -0.02 19.56 6.64
N LYS A 99 0.19 19.98 5.39
CA LYS A 99 1.32 19.56 4.57
C LYS A 99 2.15 20.79 4.16
N SER A 100 3.46 20.70 4.33
CA SER A 100 4.42 21.71 3.87
C SER A 100 5.60 20.99 3.20
N GLY A 101 5.68 21.06 1.88
CA GLY A 101 6.66 20.30 1.11
C GLY A 101 6.56 18.79 1.37
N LYS A 102 7.61 18.15 1.82
CA LYS A 102 7.62 16.71 2.20
C LYS A 102 7.21 16.46 3.65
N LYS A 103 6.94 17.50 4.44
CA LYS A 103 6.64 17.40 5.87
C LYS A 103 5.12 17.38 6.09
N LEU A 104 4.62 16.31 6.67
CA LEU A 104 3.25 16.15 7.15
C LEU A 104 3.21 16.47 8.64
N THR A 105 2.42 17.46 9.04
CA THR A 105 2.24 17.87 10.43
C THR A 105 0.83 17.49 10.89
N LEU A 106 0.74 16.75 11.99
CA LEU A 106 -0.50 16.22 12.53
C LEU A 106 -0.73 16.78 13.94
N ASN A 107 -1.81 17.54 14.12
CA ASN A 107 -2.28 17.96 15.43
C ASN A 107 -3.34 16.96 15.90
N LEU A 108 -3.01 16.13 16.85
CA LEU A 108 -3.82 14.98 17.28
C LEU A 108 -4.19 15.04 18.78
N GLY A 109 -4.20 16.24 19.37
CA GLY A 109 -4.52 16.43 20.79
C GLY A 109 -3.39 16.00 21.73
N TYR A 110 -2.15 15.97 21.26
CA TYR A 110 -0.93 15.89 22.06
C TYR A 110 -0.43 17.30 22.42
N SER A 111 0.45 17.42 23.39
CA SER A 111 1.09 18.68 23.79
C SER A 111 1.95 19.29 22.70
N HIS A 112 2.38 18.49 21.72
CA HIS A 112 3.19 18.91 20.56
C HIS A 112 2.61 18.30 19.27
N PRO A 113 2.80 18.93 18.12
CA PRO A 113 2.43 18.36 16.84
C PRO A 113 3.29 17.13 16.52
N VAL A 114 2.71 16.14 15.87
CA VAL A 114 3.44 14.99 15.33
C VAL A 114 3.88 15.32 13.92
N GLU A 115 5.16 15.22 13.65
CA GLU A 115 5.76 15.51 12.34
C GLU A 115 6.22 14.22 11.70
N MET A 116 5.91 14.05 10.41
CA MET A 116 6.33 12.92 9.59
C MET A 116 6.86 13.45 8.26
N ILE A 117 7.89 12.81 7.74
CA ILE A 117 8.49 13.15 6.45
C ILE A 117 8.11 12.06 5.46
N ASP A 118 7.68 12.44 4.25
CA ASP A 118 7.38 11.48 3.21
C ASP A 118 8.64 10.69 2.83
N PRO A 119 8.62 9.36 2.89
CA PRO A 119 9.72 8.54 2.44
C PRO A 119 9.85 8.61 0.90
N GLU A 120 10.99 8.15 0.40
CA GLU A 120 11.26 8.15 -1.03
C GLU A 120 10.24 7.32 -1.83
N GLY A 121 9.70 7.91 -2.88
CA GLY A 121 8.67 7.30 -3.73
C GLY A 121 7.24 7.37 -3.17
N ILE A 122 7.03 8.11 -2.07
CA ILE A 122 5.72 8.38 -1.48
C ILE A 122 5.44 9.88 -1.50
N GLU A 123 4.22 10.23 -1.82
CA GLU A 123 3.68 11.57 -1.74
C GLU A 123 2.42 11.57 -0.89
N THR A 124 2.34 12.48 0.09
CA THR A 124 1.11 12.71 0.82
C THR A 124 0.44 14.00 0.35
N VAL A 125 -0.86 13.96 0.18
CA VAL A 125 -1.70 15.13 -0.13
C VAL A 125 -2.71 15.28 1.00
N VAL A 126 -2.91 16.51 1.44
CA VAL A 126 -3.90 16.84 2.49
C VAL A 126 -4.99 17.68 1.84
N ASP A 127 -6.22 17.16 1.85
CA ASP A 127 -7.40 17.87 1.36
C ASP A 127 -8.19 18.42 2.56
N GLY A 128 -8.30 19.77 2.60
CA GLY A 128 -8.84 20.45 3.76
C GLY A 128 -7.93 20.26 4.98
N GLN A 129 -8.48 19.80 6.10
CA GLN A 129 -7.72 19.56 7.34
C GLN A 129 -7.84 18.12 7.86
N ASN A 130 -8.70 17.32 7.24
CA ASN A 130 -9.14 16.05 7.79
C ASN A 130 -8.94 14.86 6.87
N LEU A 131 -8.62 15.07 5.61
CA LEU A 131 -8.39 13.99 4.65
C LEU A 131 -6.92 13.96 4.23
N ILE A 132 -6.28 12.82 4.41
CA ILE A 132 -4.90 12.57 4.01
C ILE A 132 -4.93 11.48 2.94
N THR A 133 -4.37 11.74 1.77
CA THR A 133 -4.20 10.76 0.70
C THR A 133 -2.72 10.44 0.56
N VAL A 134 -2.34 9.19 0.77
CA VAL A 134 -0.97 8.69 0.58
C VAL A 134 -0.90 8.07 -0.81
N LYS A 135 0.00 8.55 -1.65
CA LYS A 135 0.19 8.10 -3.04
C LYS A 135 1.60 7.57 -3.26
N GLY A 136 1.74 6.61 -4.17
CA GLY A 136 3.04 6.08 -4.56
C GLY A 136 2.94 4.97 -5.60
N LEU A 137 4.09 4.56 -6.11
CA LEU A 137 4.19 3.47 -7.09
C LEU A 137 4.15 2.10 -6.42
N ASP A 138 4.77 1.99 -5.25
CA ASP A 138 4.89 0.73 -4.53
C ASP A 138 3.75 0.58 -3.51
N LYS A 139 2.88 -0.41 -3.75
CA LYS A 139 1.75 -0.73 -2.88
C LYS A 139 2.16 -1.01 -1.43
N GLU A 140 3.30 -1.66 -1.24
CA GLU A 140 3.82 -2.02 0.07
C GLU A 140 4.24 -0.75 0.85
N LYS A 141 5.01 0.14 0.21
CA LYS A 141 5.43 1.42 0.80
C LYS A 141 4.23 2.33 1.11
N VAL A 142 3.27 2.43 0.18
CA VAL A 142 2.03 3.21 0.40
C VAL A 142 1.25 2.67 1.59
N GLY A 143 1.06 1.35 1.66
CA GLY A 143 0.36 0.70 2.77
C GLY A 143 1.07 0.84 4.10
N GLN A 144 2.39 0.68 4.12
CA GLN A 144 3.21 0.82 5.32
C GLN A 144 3.15 2.26 5.87
N PHE A 145 3.38 3.26 5.01
CA PHE A 145 3.36 4.65 5.46
C PHE A 145 1.96 5.10 5.91
N ALA A 146 0.90 4.65 5.23
CA ALA A 146 -0.47 4.89 5.68
C ALA A 146 -0.75 4.26 7.06
N ALA A 147 -0.24 3.06 7.32
CA ALA A 147 -0.34 2.42 8.62
C ALA A 147 0.42 3.19 9.71
N GLU A 148 1.61 3.69 9.42
CA GLU A 148 2.40 4.50 10.34
C GLU A 148 1.69 5.82 10.70
N ILE A 149 1.06 6.49 9.74
CA ILE A 149 0.24 7.68 9.99
C ILE A 149 -0.94 7.32 10.91
N ARG A 150 -1.65 6.23 10.61
CA ARG A 150 -2.80 5.77 11.41
C ARG A 150 -2.37 5.42 12.85
N ASP A 151 -1.21 4.83 13.04
CA ASP A 151 -0.68 4.42 14.34
C ASP A 151 -0.30 5.60 15.24
N LYS A 152 -0.09 6.80 14.69
CA LYS A 152 0.17 8.00 15.51
C LYS A 152 -1.02 8.31 16.44
N ARG A 153 -2.23 8.02 16.02
CA ARG A 153 -3.44 8.11 16.86
C ARG A 153 -4.52 7.19 16.32
N ARG A 154 -4.52 5.94 16.72
CA ARG A 154 -5.55 4.97 16.33
C ARG A 154 -6.94 5.42 16.76
N PRO A 155 -7.99 5.11 15.99
CA PRO A 155 -9.34 5.51 16.34
C PRO A 155 -9.81 4.81 17.64
N GLU A 156 -10.39 5.58 18.54
CA GLU A 156 -10.91 5.05 19.79
C GLU A 156 -12.33 4.46 19.60
N PRO A 157 -12.73 3.49 20.42
CA PRO A 157 -13.98 2.77 20.20
C PRO A 157 -15.24 3.51 20.68
N TYR A 158 -15.14 4.63 21.38
CA TYR A 158 -16.31 5.34 21.93
C TYR A 158 -16.81 6.44 21.01
N LYS A 159 -16.03 7.50 20.82
CA LYS A 159 -16.37 8.64 19.94
C LYS A 159 -15.77 8.51 18.55
N GLY A 160 -14.85 7.55 18.34
CA GLY A 160 -14.18 7.33 17.07
C GLY A 160 -13.11 8.39 16.76
N LYS A 161 -12.58 9.09 17.78
CA LYS A 161 -11.50 10.07 17.60
C LYS A 161 -10.20 9.34 17.24
N GLY A 162 -9.48 9.87 16.27
CA GLY A 162 -8.22 9.32 15.78
C GLY A 162 -8.15 9.34 14.27
N ILE A 163 -7.16 8.67 13.72
CA ILE A 163 -6.94 8.51 12.28
C ILE A 163 -7.42 7.11 11.89
N LYS A 164 -8.33 7.03 10.93
CA LYS A 164 -8.82 5.77 10.36
C LYS A 164 -8.59 5.75 8.85
N TYR A 165 -8.61 4.57 8.23
CA TYR A 165 -8.74 4.50 6.78
C TYR A 165 -10.14 4.96 6.36
N ALA A 166 -10.26 5.55 5.17
CA ALA A 166 -11.56 6.03 4.68
C ALA A 166 -12.59 4.90 4.53
N ASP A 167 -12.11 3.70 4.21
CA ASP A 167 -12.89 2.47 4.06
C ASP A 167 -13.06 1.69 5.38
N GLU A 168 -12.50 2.19 6.51
CA GLU A 168 -12.54 1.50 7.81
C GLU A 168 -13.80 1.84 8.60
N THR A 169 -14.56 0.83 8.98
CA THR A 169 -15.70 0.98 9.90
C THR A 169 -15.27 0.68 11.32
N ILE A 170 -15.34 1.69 12.20
CA ILE A 170 -14.98 1.53 13.61
C ILE A 170 -16.17 0.97 14.40
N ARG A 171 -15.99 -0.23 14.95
CA ARG A 171 -16.97 -0.82 15.86
C ARG A 171 -17.01 -0.03 17.16
N ARG A 172 -18.07 0.78 17.34
CA ARG A 172 -18.25 1.60 18.53
C ARG A 172 -18.79 0.78 19.71
N LYS A 173 -18.30 1.12 20.89
CA LYS A 173 -18.80 0.62 22.17
C LYS A 173 -19.70 1.68 22.82
N VAL A 174 -20.71 1.22 23.53
CA VAL A 174 -21.54 2.10 24.38
C VAL A 174 -20.74 2.43 25.64
N GLY A 175 -20.59 3.72 25.94
CA GLY A 175 -19.97 4.15 27.21
C GLY A 175 -20.79 3.72 28.42
N LYS A 176 -20.20 3.81 29.61
CA LYS A 176 -20.94 3.58 30.87
C LYS A 176 -22.09 4.60 30.97
N THR A 177 -23.31 4.12 30.85
CA THR A 177 -24.50 4.90 31.24
C THR A 177 -24.51 4.98 32.76
N GLY A 178 -24.25 6.16 33.29
CA GLY A 178 -24.45 6.36 34.73
C GLY A 178 -25.92 6.01 35.08
N LYS A 179 -26.11 5.02 35.94
CA LYS A 179 -27.43 4.88 36.60
C LYS A 179 -27.70 6.19 37.32
N LYS A 180 -28.75 6.90 36.90
CA LYS A 180 -29.40 7.88 37.77
C LYS A 180 -30.09 7.13 38.90
#